data_37ba2d4802f767b2253c2416826b2695
#
_entry.id   37ba2d4802f767b2253c2416826b2695
#
_cell.length_a   1.000
_cell.length_b   1.000
_cell.length_c   1.000
_cell.angle_alpha   90.00
_cell.angle_beta   90.00
_cell.angle_gamma   90.00
#
_symmetry.space_group_name_H-M   'P 1'
#
loop_
_entity.id
_entity.type
_entity.pdbx_description
1 polymer ?
#
loop_
_entity_poly.entity_id
_entity_poly.type
_entity_poly.pdbx_seq_one_letter_code
_entity_poly.pdbx_strand_id
1 'polypeptide(L)'
;MEATAQVREEDEETLLYGMASRQPGALWGGGKLLFAGLLTGAEFFRRDEVRLGRLTFQTADCQMDAEKKSRSFQDTSMTLSGLLEEILKDYPGADYCLSLPDQAIGRLLVQYRETDWEFLKRVFSEYYAPLGVFMGQEGIRIYAGVPELSGQWPWELAAVEKSEAEVRRFAAMGAGETDFVDFGLLSGSCQELFAALEYEGRTLTVRRLDWELKKGRLECRYVLRSKAGIGAYPIYPVSLVGIALEGRILEVKGNLVRIHMDMDDPYGGPDVFWFPYATMSASLDGSGWYYMPEAGDRVRVEFPDKYAQDALVINSASVYEAPSGGQDAMGNPAVKYLSNCAGQKMALGPQGVFVSAGASGLTVDNSGSVSIWGNNEVIIKAEGNVSFKAQSITVKGAEEVKAVNEAGTGAELTGELTLTGAEVLIN
;
A
#
# COMPACT_ATOMS: atom_id res chain seq x y z
N MET A 1 10.80 -28.29 15.47
CA MET A 1 11.16 -29.56 16.14
C MET A 1 12.44 -30.11 15.52
N GLU A 2 13.38 -30.56 16.34
CA GLU A 2 14.55 -31.30 15.85
C GLU A 2 14.48 -32.74 16.36
N ALA A 3 14.81 -33.69 15.49
CA ALA A 3 14.87 -35.12 15.84
C ALA A 3 16.20 -35.69 15.35
N THR A 4 16.87 -36.46 16.19
CA THR A 4 18.08 -37.23 15.80
C THR A 4 17.76 -38.70 15.84
N ALA A 5 17.95 -39.38 14.74
CA ALA A 5 17.65 -40.80 14.59
C ALA A 5 18.74 -41.51 13.80
N GLN A 6 18.85 -42.82 13.99
CA GLN A 6 19.66 -43.66 13.11
C GLN A 6 18.99 -43.74 11.73
N VAL A 7 19.76 -43.55 10.69
CA VAL A 7 19.27 -43.50 9.28
C VAL A 7 19.97 -44.55 8.47
N ARG A 8 19.23 -45.29 7.62
CA ARG A 8 19.80 -46.20 6.65
C ARG A 8 20.34 -45.44 5.47
N GLU A 9 21.34 -45.96 4.77
CA GLU A 9 21.95 -45.32 3.62
C GLU A 9 20.96 -45.01 2.50
N GLU A 10 20.04 -45.93 2.26
CA GLU A 10 18.97 -45.77 1.26
C GLU A 10 17.93 -44.69 1.61
N ASP A 11 17.75 -44.37 2.89
CA ASP A 11 16.82 -43.34 3.34
C ASP A 11 17.45 -41.92 3.29
N GLU A 12 18.79 -41.83 3.31
CA GLU A 12 19.51 -40.56 3.28
C GLU A 12 19.20 -39.75 2.00
N GLU A 13 19.28 -40.40 0.83
CA GLU A 13 18.96 -39.76 -0.45
C GLU A 13 17.49 -39.33 -0.51
N THR A 14 16.59 -40.19 -0.05
CA THR A 14 15.15 -39.89 0.00
C THR A 14 14.86 -38.70 0.87
N LEU A 15 15.50 -38.58 2.05
CA LEU A 15 15.32 -37.45 2.95
C LEU A 15 15.94 -36.18 2.41
N LEU A 16 17.13 -36.25 1.76
CA LEU A 16 17.76 -35.08 1.16
C LEU A 16 16.95 -34.50 -0.01
N TYR A 17 16.45 -35.33 -0.90
CA TYR A 17 15.64 -34.89 -2.03
C TYR A 17 14.18 -34.60 -1.63
N GLY A 18 13.67 -35.28 -0.62
CA GLY A 18 12.34 -35.01 -0.06
C GLY A 18 12.19 -33.66 0.61
N MET A 19 13.29 -33.02 1.04
CA MET A 19 13.26 -31.65 1.56
C MET A 19 12.69 -30.64 0.55
N ALA A 20 12.99 -30.83 -0.75
CA ALA A 20 12.47 -29.95 -1.79
C ALA A 20 10.93 -30.01 -1.91
N SER A 21 10.32 -31.13 -1.53
CA SER A 21 8.87 -31.32 -1.52
C SER A 21 8.22 -31.03 -0.17
N ARG A 22 9.00 -30.62 0.86
CA ARG A 22 8.53 -30.35 2.23
C ARG A 22 7.73 -31.52 2.80
N GLN A 23 8.35 -32.69 2.89
CA GLN A 23 7.69 -33.91 3.40
C GLN A 23 7.08 -33.69 4.78
N PRO A 24 5.83 -34.13 5.00
CA PRO A 24 5.19 -34.03 6.30
C PRO A 24 5.84 -34.98 7.33
N GLY A 25 5.91 -34.53 8.57
CA GLY A 25 6.35 -35.33 9.71
C GLY A 25 5.45 -35.09 10.91
N ALA A 26 5.23 -36.12 11.68
CA ALA A 26 4.40 -36.07 12.87
C ALA A 26 5.06 -36.77 14.04
N LEU A 27 4.90 -36.24 15.24
CA LEU A 27 5.33 -36.88 16.50
C LEU A 27 4.12 -37.19 17.36
N TRP A 28 4.01 -38.43 17.75
CA TRP A 28 2.96 -38.96 18.63
C TRP A 28 3.52 -39.35 20.00
N GLY A 29 2.79 -39.03 21.05
CA GLY A 29 3.13 -39.42 22.41
C GLY A 29 1.87 -39.72 23.22
N GLY A 30 1.80 -40.89 23.87
CA GLY A 30 0.64 -41.26 24.68
C GLY A 30 -0.69 -41.31 23.91
N GLY A 31 -0.66 -41.61 22.61
CA GLY A 31 -1.85 -41.61 21.74
C GLY A 31 -2.32 -40.22 21.27
N LYS A 32 -1.61 -39.17 21.67
CA LYS A 32 -1.89 -37.77 21.26
C LYS A 32 -0.86 -37.30 20.21
N LEU A 33 -1.30 -36.57 19.20
CA LEU A 33 -0.41 -35.84 18.29
C LEU A 33 0.21 -34.64 19.03
N LEU A 34 1.53 -34.69 19.19
CA LEU A 34 2.29 -33.66 19.92
C LEU A 34 2.82 -32.57 18.97
N PHE A 35 3.15 -32.96 17.76
CA PHE A 35 3.67 -32.06 16.74
C PHE A 35 3.34 -32.59 15.35
N ALA A 36 2.91 -31.72 14.45
CA ALA A 36 2.83 -31.96 13.02
C ALA A 36 3.52 -30.81 12.27
N GLY A 37 4.26 -31.14 11.21
CA GLY A 37 4.98 -30.13 10.45
C GLY A 37 5.63 -30.67 9.19
N LEU A 38 6.45 -29.86 8.58
CA LEU A 38 7.15 -30.15 7.34
C LEU A 38 8.66 -30.24 7.59
N LEU A 39 9.32 -31.18 6.93
CA LEU A 39 10.77 -31.29 6.96
C LEU A 39 11.40 -30.08 6.26
N THR A 40 12.19 -29.30 6.99
CA THR A 40 12.86 -28.08 6.51
C THR A 40 14.37 -28.16 6.56
N GLY A 41 14.93 -29.16 7.27
CA GLY A 41 16.36 -29.35 7.35
C GLY A 41 16.74 -30.81 7.62
N ALA A 42 17.81 -31.28 7.01
CA ALA A 42 18.40 -32.58 7.29
C ALA A 42 19.93 -32.47 7.27
N GLU A 43 20.56 -33.01 8.31
CA GLU A 43 22.02 -33.12 8.44
C GLU A 43 22.37 -34.57 8.74
N PHE A 44 23.27 -35.16 7.96
CA PHE A 44 23.70 -36.55 8.15
C PHE A 44 25.15 -36.58 8.62
N PHE A 45 25.43 -37.36 9.65
CA PHE A 45 26.76 -37.50 10.22
C PHE A 45 26.98 -38.91 10.80
N ARG A 46 28.23 -39.27 11.04
CA ARG A 46 28.59 -40.54 11.68
C ARG A 46 29.14 -40.28 13.07
N ARG A 47 28.69 -41.07 14.02
CA ARG A 47 29.20 -41.11 15.38
C ARG A 47 29.34 -42.60 15.82
N ASP A 48 30.55 -43.00 16.23
CA ASP A 48 30.86 -44.37 16.66
C ASP A 48 30.39 -45.40 15.62
N GLU A 49 30.69 -45.18 14.35
CA GLU A 49 30.31 -45.99 13.16
C GLU A 49 28.79 -46.07 12.88
N VAL A 50 27.98 -45.45 13.71
CA VAL A 50 26.53 -45.33 13.45
C VAL A 50 26.24 -44.11 12.62
N ARG A 51 25.47 -44.30 11.52
CA ARG A 51 24.97 -43.20 10.70
C ARG A 51 23.74 -42.57 11.36
N LEU A 52 23.80 -41.27 11.61
CA LEU A 52 22.75 -40.51 12.27
C LEU A 52 22.27 -39.40 11.34
N GLY A 53 20.96 -39.14 11.37
CA GLY A 53 20.32 -37.98 10.75
C GLY A 53 19.75 -37.05 11.81
N ARG A 54 20.08 -35.77 11.73
CA ARG A 54 19.38 -34.71 12.45
C ARG A 54 18.38 -34.09 11.49
N LEU A 55 17.10 -34.21 11.78
CA LEU A 55 15.99 -33.73 10.96
C LEU A 55 15.34 -32.54 11.67
N THR A 56 15.16 -31.45 10.95
CA THR A 56 14.47 -30.25 11.44
C THR A 56 13.12 -30.15 10.78
N PHE A 57 12.08 -30.04 11.60
CA PHE A 57 10.71 -29.84 11.16
C PHE A 57 10.19 -28.50 11.67
N GLN A 58 9.43 -27.80 10.84
CA GLN A 58 8.66 -26.62 11.20
C GLN A 58 7.17 -26.89 11.00
N THR A 59 6.30 -26.20 11.73
CA THR A 59 4.86 -26.22 11.51
C THR A 59 4.54 -25.73 10.09
N ALA A 60 3.40 -26.12 9.54
CA ALA A 60 3.08 -25.88 8.13
C ALA A 60 3.01 -24.38 7.74
N ASP A 61 2.86 -23.49 8.72
CA ASP A 61 2.91 -22.04 8.55
C ASP A 61 4.26 -21.52 8.01
N CYS A 62 5.34 -22.31 8.09
CA CYS A 62 6.60 -21.98 7.41
C CYS A 62 6.44 -21.77 5.90
N GLN A 63 5.35 -22.25 5.30
CA GLN A 63 5.01 -21.99 3.90
C GLN A 63 4.62 -20.52 3.68
N MET A 64 3.99 -19.90 4.68
CA MET A 64 3.62 -18.47 4.64
C MET A 64 4.82 -17.54 4.77
N ASP A 65 5.96 -18.06 5.23
CA ASP A 65 7.23 -17.33 5.39
C ASP A 65 8.24 -17.64 4.26
N ALA A 66 7.79 -18.28 3.18
CA ALA A 66 8.69 -18.76 2.12
C ALA A 66 8.93 -17.75 1.01
N GLU A 67 7.92 -16.98 0.63
CA GLU A 67 7.95 -16.08 -0.51
C GLU A 67 7.55 -14.66 -0.11
N LYS A 68 8.34 -13.68 -0.56
CA LYS A 68 8.05 -12.26 -0.35
C LYS A 68 7.13 -11.75 -1.44
N LYS A 69 6.04 -11.11 -1.02
CA LYS A 69 5.04 -10.53 -1.91
C LYS A 69 5.02 -9.01 -1.80
N SER A 70 4.46 -8.37 -2.83
CA SER A 70 4.18 -6.94 -2.85
C SER A 70 2.78 -6.75 -3.39
N ARG A 71 1.86 -6.23 -2.56
CA ARG A 71 0.46 -5.96 -2.91
C ARG A 71 -0.15 -4.94 -1.97
N SER A 72 -1.21 -4.28 -2.41
CA SER A 72 -1.98 -3.35 -1.58
C SER A 72 -3.36 -3.91 -1.22
N PHE A 73 -3.87 -3.48 -0.07
CA PHE A 73 -5.23 -3.73 0.39
C PHE A 73 -5.89 -2.36 0.56
N GLN A 74 -6.58 -1.94 -0.49
CA GLN A 74 -7.14 -0.59 -0.61
C GLN A 74 -8.55 -0.45 -0.03
N ASP A 75 -9.25 -1.57 0.19
CA ASP A 75 -10.57 -1.56 0.80
C ASP A 75 -10.45 -1.35 2.32
N THR A 76 -10.67 -0.13 2.75
CA THR A 76 -10.63 0.24 4.18
C THR A 76 -11.78 -0.35 4.99
N SER A 77 -12.82 -0.88 4.35
CA SER A 77 -13.93 -1.58 5.02
C SER A 77 -13.63 -3.05 5.31
N MET A 78 -12.55 -3.59 4.72
CA MET A 78 -12.07 -4.95 4.99
C MET A 78 -11.85 -5.16 6.48
N THR A 79 -12.38 -6.26 7.02
CA THR A 79 -12.21 -6.62 8.44
C THR A 79 -10.93 -7.41 8.66
N LEU A 80 -10.56 -7.61 9.93
CA LEU A 80 -9.41 -8.44 10.30
C LEU A 80 -9.61 -9.89 9.84
N SER A 81 -10.83 -10.44 9.96
CA SER A 81 -11.15 -11.76 9.43
C SER A 81 -11.08 -11.78 7.90
N GLY A 82 -11.60 -10.78 7.23
CA GLY A 82 -11.53 -10.64 5.77
C GLY A 82 -10.10 -10.60 5.25
N LEU A 83 -9.18 -9.95 5.96
CA LEU A 83 -7.75 -9.93 5.62
C LEU A 83 -7.13 -11.32 5.77
N LEU A 84 -7.43 -12.04 6.86
CA LEU A 84 -6.95 -13.41 7.07
C LEU A 84 -7.47 -14.33 5.96
N GLU A 85 -8.76 -14.27 5.64
CA GLU A 85 -9.36 -15.06 4.58
C GLU A 85 -8.72 -14.78 3.22
N GLU A 86 -8.45 -13.50 2.91
CA GLU A 86 -7.82 -13.11 1.65
C GLU A 86 -6.41 -13.69 1.50
N ILE A 87 -5.60 -13.62 2.57
CA ILE A 87 -4.24 -14.16 2.56
C ILE A 87 -4.26 -15.68 2.54
N LEU A 88 -5.14 -16.31 3.31
CA LEU A 88 -5.21 -17.77 3.40
C LEU A 88 -5.77 -18.45 2.15
N LYS A 89 -6.35 -17.72 1.20
CA LYS A 89 -6.71 -18.27 -0.13
C LYS A 89 -5.53 -18.91 -0.85
N ASP A 90 -4.33 -18.40 -0.63
CA ASP A 90 -3.10 -18.91 -1.23
C ASP A 90 -2.65 -20.26 -0.60
N TYR A 91 -3.30 -20.69 0.50
CA TYR A 91 -2.93 -21.85 1.31
C TYR A 91 -4.13 -22.80 1.50
N PRO A 92 -4.42 -23.68 0.54
CA PRO A 92 -5.58 -24.57 0.61
C PRO A 92 -5.65 -25.40 1.89
N GLY A 93 -6.77 -25.35 2.58
CA GLY A 93 -6.99 -26.06 3.85
C GLY A 93 -6.41 -25.36 5.09
N ALA A 94 -5.85 -24.16 4.94
CA ALA A 94 -5.48 -23.33 6.07
C ALA A 94 -6.70 -22.82 6.83
N ASP A 95 -6.53 -22.60 8.14
CA ASP A 95 -7.59 -22.13 9.04
C ASP A 95 -7.03 -21.20 10.12
N TYR A 96 -7.87 -20.42 10.75
CA TYR A 96 -7.47 -19.47 11.78
C TYR A 96 -8.46 -19.37 12.94
N CYS A 97 -7.97 -18.91 14.07
CA CYS A 97 -8.76 -18.50 15.22
C CYS A 97 -8.49 -17.02 15.50
N LEU A 98 -9.46 -16.15 15.21
CA LEU A 98 -9.39 -14.73 15.53
C LEU A 98 -9.88 -14.48 16.95
N SER A 99 -9.00 -13.99 17.82
CA SER A 99 -9.26 -13.71 19.23
C SER A 99 -9.29 -12.23 19.56
N LEU A 100 -9.69 -11.43 18.58
CA LEU A 100 -9.92 -9.98 18.67
C LEU A 100 -11.34 -9.69 18.21
N PRO A 101 -11.90 -8.52 18.62
CA PRO A 101 -13.10 -8.01 17.98
C PRO A 101 -12.87 -7.87 16.47
N ASP A 102 -13.71 -8.48 15.66
CA ASP A 102 -13.63 -8.34 14.21
C ASP A 102 -14.13 -6.96 13.80
N GLN A 103 -13.23 -6.12 13.34
CA GLN A 103 -13.49 -4.73 13.00
C GLN A 103 -12.85 -4.37 11.67
N ALA A 104 -13.40 -3.36 11.01
CA ALA A 104 -12.80 -2.81 9.81
C ALA A 104 -11.40 -2.26 10.11
N ILE A 105 -10.47 -2.50 9.18
CA ILE A 105 -9.08 -2.05 9.30
C ILE A 105 -8.98 -0.53 9.22
N GLY A 106 -9.87 0.11 8.45
CA GLY A 106 -10.05 1.56 8.42
C GLY A 106 -8.94 2.35 7.72
N ARG A 107 -7.97 1.68 7.11
CA ARG A 107 -6.82 2.32 6.45
C ARG A 107 -6.28 1.49 5.30
N LEU A 108 -5.47 2.13 4.46
CA LEU A 108 -4.66 1.46 3.45
C LEU A 108 -3.61 0.55 4.12
N LEU A 109 -3.53 -0.70 3.68
CA LEU A 109 -2.42 -1.60 4.00
C LEU A 109 -1.60 -1.89 2.74
N VAL A 110 -0.30 -1.97 2.92
CA VAL A 110 0.63 -2.35 1.85
C VAL A 110 1.57 -3.43 2.39
N GLN A 111 1.55 -4.58 1.75
CA GLN A 111 2.57 -5.60 1.90
C GLN A 111 3.65 -5.29 0.86
N TYR A 112 4.86 -4.93 1.29
CA TYR A 112 5.94 -4.58 0.39
C TYR A 112 7.19 -5.38 0.71
N ARG A 113 7.52 -6.35 -0.16
CA ARG A 113 8.64 -7.28 0.03
C ARG A 113 8.61 -7.98 1.40
N GLU A 114 7.42 -8.29 1.87
CA GLU A 114 7.17 -9.05 3.10
C GLU A 114 6.60 -10.41 2.73
N THR A 115 6.91 -11.44 3.52
CA THR A 115 6.18 -12.71 3.45
C THR A 115 4.78 -12.53 4.01
N ASP A 116 3.86 -13.45 3.75
CA ASP A 116 2.50 -13.37 4.33
C ASP A 116 2.54 -13.46 5.85
N TRP A 117 3.48 -14.24 6.40
CA TRP A 117 3.69 -14.33 7.84
C TRP A 117 4.24 -13.03 8.45
N GLU A 118 5.24 -12.42 7.83
CA GLU A 118 5.78 -11.12 8.25
C GLU A 118 4.71 -10.03 8.21
N PHE A 119 3.93 -9.99 7.13
CA PHE A 119 2.86 -9.02 6.93
C PHE A 119 1.76 -9.16 7.99
N LEU A 120 1.23 -10.38 8.20
CA LEU A 120 0.21 -10.62 9.23
C LEU A 120 0.74 -10.28 10.62
N LYS A 121 1.97 -10.68 10.98
CA LYS A 121 2.57 -10.31 12.27
C LYS A 121 2.61 -8.79 12.44
N ARG A 122 2.95 -8.06 11.39
CA ARG A 122 2.99 -6.61 11.42
C ARG A 122 1.60 -6.01 11.62
N VAL A 123 0.61 -6.41 10.83
CA VAL A 123 -0.75 -5.90 10.93
C VAL A 123 -1.35 -6.17 12.31
N PHE A 124 -1.26 -7.41 12.80
CA PHE A 124 -1.81 -7.78 14.11
C PHE A 124 -1.04 -7.14 15.28
N SER A 125 0.25 -6.85 15.11
CA SER A 125 1.04 -6.17 16.15
C SER A 125 0.52 -4.76 16.47
N GLU A 126 -0.11 -4.08 15.52
CA GLU A 126 -0.70 -2.76 15.75
C GLU A 126 -1.92 -2.81 16.71
N TYR A 127 -2.53 -4.00 16.83
CA TYR A 127 -3.55 -4.31 17.83
C TYR A 127 -2.96 -4.96 19.08
N TYR A 128 -1.64 -4.94 19.24
CA TYR A 128 -0.88 -5.65 20.27
C TYR A 128 -1.14 -7.16 20.30
N ALA A 129 -1.68 -7.71 19.24
CA ALA A 129 -2.05 -9.11 19.15
C ALA A 129 -0.91 -9.96 18.59
N PRO A 130 -0.45 -11.00 19.31
CA PRO A 130 0.54 -11.93 18.78
C PRO A 130 -0.11 -12.86 17.76
N LEU A 131 0.68 -13.33 16.78
CA LEU A 131 0.35 -14.51 16.00
C LEU A 131 0.96 -15.75 16.66
N GLY A 132 0.23 -16.83 16.67
CA GLY A 132 0.67 -18.13 17.14
C GLY A 132 0.26 -19.24 16.17
N VAL A 133 0.81 -20.44 16.37
CA VAL A 133 0.52 -21.61 15.55
C VAL A 133 0.11 -22.79 16.41
N PHE A 134 -0.74 -23.66 15.87
CA PHE A 134 -1.05 -24.95 16.45
C PHE A 134 0.08 -25.93 16.14
N MET A 135 0.57 -26.61 17.18
CA MET A 135 1.63 -27.62 17.01
C MET A 135 1.10 -29.00 16.74
N GLY A 136 0.00 -29.39 17.43
CA GLY A 136 -0.61 -30.71 17.41
C GLY A 136 -1.70 -30.89 16.35
N GLN A 137 -1.63 -30.17 15.23
CA GLN A 137 -2.56 -30.30 14.11
C GLN A 137 -1.82 -30.26 12.77
N GLU A 138 -2.37 -30.96 11.80
CA GLU A 138 -1.85 -30.94 10.44
C GLU A 138 -2.33 -29.68 9.69
N GLY A 139 -1.55 -29.22 8.72
CA GLY A 139 -1.84 -28.04 7.91
C GLY A 139 -1.54 -26.72 8.63
N ILE A 140 -1.86 -25.63 7.98
CA ILE A 140 -1.67 -24.28 8.50
C ILE A 140 -2.83 -23.96 9.43
N ARG A 141 -2.55 -23.74 10.70
CA ARG A 141 -3.51 -23.37 11.74
C ARG A 141 -2.92 -22.25 12.56
N ILE A 142 -3.49 -21.06 12.47
CA ILE A 142 -2.95 -19.87 13.14
C ILE A 142 -3.92 -19.30 14.18
N TYR A 143 -3.32 -18.78 15.26
CA TYR A 143 -4.00 -17.90 16.21
C TYR A 143 -3.68 -16.45 15.88
N ALA A 144 -4.70 -15.63 15.70
CA ALA A 144 -4.59 -14.19 15.63
C ALA A 144 -5.12 -13.57 16.93
N GLY A 145 -4.20 -13.19 17.81
CA GLY A 145 -4.47 -12.88 19.21
C GLY A 145 -4.42 -14.08 20.13
N VAL A 146 -4.66 -13.87 21.42
CA VAL A 146 -4.60 -14.90 22.47
C VAL A 146 -5.99 -15.51 22.68
N PRO A 147 -6.25 -16.77 22.29
CA PRO A 147 -7.54 -17.42 22.46
C PRO A 147 -7.82 -17.74 23.94
N GLU A 148 -9.06 -18.16 24.23
CA GLU A 148 -9.44 -18.70 25.52
C GLU A 148 -9.40 -20.22 25.48
N LEU A 149 -8.24 -20.78 25.82
CA LEU A 149 -8.03 -22.21 25.90
C LEU A 149 -7.83 -22.61 27.36
N SER A 150 -8.76 -23.38 27.93
CA SER A 150 -8.60 -23.93 29.28
C SER A 150 -7.86 -25.26 29.25
N GLY A 151 -6.99 -25.48 30.19
CA GLY A 151 -6.27 -26.73 30.36
C GLY A 151 -6.03 -27.04 31.83
N GLN A 152 -5.96 -28.34 32.15
CA GLN A 152 -5.48 -28.81 33.45
C GLN A 152 -4.47 -29.92 33.17
N TRP A 153 -3.28 -29.75 33.70
CA TRP A 153 -2.20 -30.73 33.59
C TRP A 153 -1.32 -30.70 34.86
N PRO A 154 -0.63 -31.77 35.20
CA PRO A 154 0.33 -31.77 36.30
C PRO A 154 1.54 -30.91 35.95
N TRP A 155 1.98 -30.07 36.88
CA TRP A 155 3.10 -29.17 36.72
C TRP A 155 3.85 -28.93 38.03
N GLU A 156 5.10 -28.44 37.92
CA GLU A 156 5.94 -28.02 39.02
C GLU A 156 6.47 -26.63 38.74
N LEU A 157 6.41 -25.73 39.74
CA LEU A 157 6.95 -24.38 39.62
C LEU A 157 8.49 -24.42 39.60
N ALA A 158 9.09 -23.88 38.54
CA ALA A 158 10.55 -23.83 38.40
C ALA A 158 11.13 -22.44 38.65
N ALA A 159 10.44 -21.39 38.22
CA ALA A 159 10.92 -20.00 38.34
C ALA A 159 9.77 -18.99 38.32
N VAL A 160 10.02 -17.81 38.87
CA VAL A 160 9.15 -16.62 38.73
C VAL A 160 10.03 -15.45 38.40
N GLU A 161 9.75 -14.78 37.28
CA GLU A 161 10.54 -13.66 36.76
C GLU A 161 9.65 -12.46 36.40
N LYS A 162 10.19 -11.25 36.49
CA LYS A 162 9.52 -10.02 36.06
C LYS A 162 10.47 -9.20 35.19
N SER A 163 9.98 -8.77 34.01
CA SER A 163 10.73 -7.93 33.09
C SER A 163 10.24 -6.49 33.14
N GLU A 164 10.99 -5.58 33.75
CA GLU A 164 10.68 -4.14 33.74
C GLU A 164 10.75 -3.54 32.32
N ALA A 165 11.60 -4.07 31.46
CA ALA A 165 11.71 -3.60 30.08
C ALA A 165 10.42 -3.86 29.31
N GLU A 166 9.79 -5.02 29.51
CA GLU A 166 8.49 -5.34 28.90
C GLU A 166 7.36 -4.50 29.49
N VAL A 167 7.33 -4.27 30.79
CA VAL A 167 6.36 -3.38 31.45
C VAL A 167 6.35 -1.99 30.79
N ARG A 168 7.53 -1.40 30.62
CA ARG A 168 7.65 -0.09 29.95
C ARG A 168 7.26 -0.16 28.47
N ARG A 169 7.64 -1.21 27.78
CA ARG A 169 7.40 -1.39 26.34
C ARG A 169 5.90 -1.50 26.02
N PHE A 170 5.16 -2.18 26.87
CA PHE A 170 3.73 -2.46 26.67
C PHE A 170 2.80 -1.60 27.53
N ALA A 171 3.29 -0.50 28.07
CA ALA A 171 2.47 0.42 28.89
C ALA A 171 1.20 0.91 28.17
N ALA A 172 1.25 1.05 26.85
CA ALA A 172 0.11 1.47 26.02
C ALA A 172 -0.99 0.41 25.86
N MET A 173 -0.73 -0.87 26.22
CA MET A 173 -1.73 -1.94 26.14
C MET A 173 -2.76 -1.87 27.29
N GLY A 174 -2.53 -1.03 28.29
CA GLY A 174 -3.40 -0.97 29.47
C GLY A 174 -3.21 -2.11 30.47
N ALA A 175 -2.22 -2.98 30.26
CA ALA A 175 -1.86 -4.03 31.20
C ALA A 175 -1.10 -3.47 32.40
N GLY A 176 -1.34 -4.04 33.59
CA GLY A 176 -0.64 -3.65 34.82
C GLY A 176 0.73 -4.30 34.94
N GLU A 177 1.57 -3.81 35.86
CA GLU A 177 2.90 -4.40 36.10
C GLU A 177 2.87 -5.89 36.47
N THR A 178 1.80 -6.31 37.16
CA THR A 178 1.61 -7.73 37.56
C THR A 178 1.32 -8.64 36.40
N ASP A 179 0.85 -8.11 35.27
CA ASP A 179 0.58 -8.89 34.07
C ASP A 179 1.87 -9.30 33.33
N PHE A 180 3.02 -8.68 33.66
CA PHE A 180 4.33 -9.00 33.07
C PHE A 180 5.21 -9.88 33.98
N VAL A 181 4.59 -10.63 34.88
CA VAL A 181 5.27 -11.65 35.66
C VAL A 181 5.21 -12.98 34.91
N ASP A 182 6.36 -13.56 34.63
CA ASP A 182 6.52 -14.86 34.01
C ASP A 182 6.65 -15.97 35.06
N PHE A 183 5.87 -17.02 34.86
CA PHE A 183 5.91 -18.24 35.66
C PHE A 183 6.50 -19.37 34.82
N GLY A 184 7.71 -19.82 35.19
CA GLY A 184 8.37 -20.96 34.58
C GLY A 184 7.87 -22.26 35.22
N LEU A 185 7.24 -23.12 34.43
CA LEU A 185 6.73 -24.41 34.89
C LEU A 185 7.41 -25.58 34.19
N LEU A 186 7.53 -26.70 34.88
CA LEU A 186 7.97 -28.00 34.36
C LEU A 186 6.80 -28.97 34.33
N SER A 187 6.70 -29.81 33.30
CA SER A 187 5.67 -30.81 33.16
C SER A 187 6.13 -31.99 32.29
N GLY A 188 5.57 -33.16 32.53
CA GLY A 188 5.66 -34.30 31.62
C GLY A 188 4.56 -34.36 30.56
N SER A 189 3.67 -33.36 30.51
CA SER A 189 2.53 -33.29 29.59
C SER A 189 2.72 -32.12 28.63
N CYS A 190 2.63 -32.36 27.33
CA CYS A 190 2.70 -31.33 26.32
C CYS A 190 1.32 -30.69 26.09
N GLN A 191 1.25 -29.36 26.21
CA GLN A 191 0.08 -28.55 25.95
C GLN A 191 0.32 -27.63 24.74
N GLU A 192 -0.74 -27.05 24.22
CA GLU A 192 -0.65 -26.10 23.12
C GLU A 192 -0.19 -24.70 23.58
N LEU A 193 0.33 -23.92 22.64
CA LEU A 193 0.53 -22.48 22.83
C LEU A 193 -0.81 -21.83 23.22
N PHE A 194 -0.77 -20.86 24.14
CA PHE A 194 -1.94 -20.17 24.70
C PHE A 194 -2.88 -21.02 25.55
N ALA A 195 -2.56 -22.29 25.87
CA ALA A 195 -3.30 -23.02 26.87
C ALA A 195 -3.27 -22.28 28.22
N ALA A 196 -4.42 -22.18 28.90
CA ALA A 196 -4.54 -21.48 30.15
C ALA A 196 -4.61 -22.45 31.35
N LEU A 197 -4.01 -22.02 32.45
CA LEU A 197 -3.90 -22.75 33.70
C LEU A 197 -4.29 -21.86 34.87
N GLU A 198 -5.05 -22.39 35.83
CA GLU A 198 -5.33 -21.69 37.09
C GLU A 198 -4.20 -21.92 38.12
N TYR A 199 -3.63 -20.80 38.60
CA TYR A 199 -2.57 -20.78 39.60
C TYR A 199 -2.87 -19.71 40.67
N GLU A 200 -3.07 -20.14 41.92
CA GLU A 200 -3.35 -19.28 43.07
C GLU A 200 -4.46 -18.23 42.80
N GLY A 201 -5.55 -18.67 42.18
CA GLY A 201 -6.69 -17.81 41.83
C GLY A 201 -6.44 -16.83 40.66
N ARG A 202 -5.40 -17.05 39.87
CA ARG A 202 -5.07 -16.31 38.64
C ARG A 202 -5.07 -17.25 37.45
N THR A 203 -5.60 -16.79 36.34
CA THR A 203 -5.48 -17.51 35.06
C THR A 203 -4.18 -17.11 34.37
N LEU A 204 -3.27 -18.08 34.22
CA LEU A 204 -2.01 -17.93 33.52
C LEU A 204 -2.08 -18.62 32.16
N THR A 205 -1.56 -17.99 31.12
CA THR A 205 -1.59 -18.47 29.74
C THR A 205 -0.19 -18.78 29.23
N VAL A 206 -0.01 -19.91 28.57
CA VAL A 206 1.27 -20.33 27.96
C VAL A 206 1.66 -19.35 26.86
N ARG A 207 2.76 -18.62 27.05
CA ARG A 207 3.34 -17.74 26.04
C ARG A 207 4.55 -18.33 25.31
N ARG A 208 5.17 -19.36 25.92
CA ARG A 208 6.30 -20.09 25.36
C ARG A 208 6.30 -21.52 25.89
N LEU A 209 6.62 -22.44 25.01
CA LEU A 209 6.79 -23.86 25.33
C LEU A 209 8.07 -24.35 24.65
N ASP A 210 8.95 -24.94 25.45
CA ASP A 210 10.08 -25.75 25.01
C ASP A 210 9.88 -27.18 25.52
N TRP A 211 10.11 -28.17 24.68
CA TRP A 211 10.02 -29.57 25.13
C TRP A 211 11.15 -30.42 24.58
N GLU A 212 11.49 -31.46 25.33
CA GLU A 212 12.58 -32.36 24.98
C GLU A 212 12.20 -33.79 25.41
N LEU A 213 12.55 -34.76 24.58
CA LEU A 213 12.40 -36.17 24.92
C LEU A 213 13.73 -36.69 25.46
N LYS A 214 13.85 -36.90 26.80
CA LYS A 214 15.02 -37.40 27.48
C LYS A 214 14.79 -38.83 27.98
N LYS A 215 15.58 -39.78 27.48
CA LYS A 215 15.51 -41.19 27.91
C LYS A 215 14.09 -41.76 27.92
N GLY A 216 13.31 -41.41 26.88
CA GLY A 216 11.92 -41.86 26.73
C GLY A 216 10.88 -41.13 27.60
N ARG A 217 11.29 -40.06 28.31
CA ARG A 217 10.38 -39.20 29.08
C ARG A 217 10.29 -37.82 28.44
N LEU A 218 9.06 -37.33 28.30
CA LEU A 218 8.80 -35.98 27.82
C LEU A 218 9.04 -35.00 28.98
N GLU A 219 9.88 -34.02 28.75
CA GLU A 219 10.10 -32.87 29.64
C GLU A 219 9.67 -31.60 28.92
N CYS A 220 8.61 -30.94 29.40
CA CYS A 220 8.10 -29.69 28.88
C CYS A 220 8.43 -28.54 29.84
N ARG A 221 8.96 -27.46 29.31
CA ARG A 221 9.23 -26.20 30.02
C ARG A 221 8.32 -25.14 29.47
N TYR A 222 7.48 -24.61 30.32
CA TYR A 222 6.52 -23.58 30.01
C TYR A 222 6.95 -22.23 30.57
N VAL A 223 6.68 -21.17 29.86
CA VAL A 223 6.62 -19.81 30.40
C VAL A 223 5.19 -19.34 30.26
N LEU A 224 4.54 -19.09 31.38
CA LEU A 224 3.17 -18.62 31.46
C LEU A 224 3.13 -17.19 32.00
N ARG A 225 2.08 -16.48 31.64
CA ARG A 225 1.84 -15.10 32.05
C ARG A 225 0.33 -14.83 32.06
N SER A 226 -0.11 -13.77 32.74
CA SER A 226 -1.46 -13.25 32.56
C SER A 226 -1.74 -12.96 31.08
N LYS A 227 -2.92 -13.32 30.60
CA LYS A 227 -3.35 -13.08 29.20
C LYS A 227 -3.14 -11.60 28.81
N ALA A 228 -3.45 -10.66 29.72
CA ALA A 228 -3.28 -9.22 29.47
C ALA A 228 -1.83 -8.79 29.23
N GLY A 229 -0.85 -9.55 29.74
CA GLY A 229 0.58 -9.30 29.49
C GLY A 229 1.16 -9.97 28.25
N ILE A 230 0.36 -10.77 27.52
CA ILE A 230 0.79 -11.43 26.29
C ILE A 230 0.42 -10.55 25.09
N GLY A 231 1.39 -9.85 24.53
CA GLY A 231 1.19 -8.96 23.39
C GLY A 231 2.35 -8.96 22.42
N ALA A 232 2.08 -8.46 21.22
CA ALA A 232 3.09 -8.15 20.22
C ALA A 232 3.37 -6.64 20.23
N TYR A 233 4.66 -6.27 20.18
CA TYR A 233 5.03 -4.87 20.04
C TYR A 233 4.79 -4.41 18.60
N PRO A 234 4.20 -3.19 18.37
CA PRO A 234 3.91 -2.71 17.04
C PRO A 234 5.13 -2.71 16.11
N ILE A 235 4.99 -3.37 14.99
CA ILE A 235 5.97 -3.46 13.90
C ILE A 235 5.50 -2.53 12.78
N TYR A 236 6.41 -1.81 12.15
CA TYR A 236 6.10 -0.89 11.06
C TYR A 236 6.82 -1.28 9.78
N PRO A 237 6.27 -0.99 8.59
CA PRO A 237 6.86 -1.34 7.30
C PRO A 237 8.00 -0.37 6.94
N VAL A 238 9.12 -0.46 7.64
CA VAL A 238 10.27 0.44 7.47
C VAL A 238 10.82 0.39 6.03
N SER A 239 10.69 -0.75 5.36
CA SER A 239 11.09 -0.94 3.96
C SER A 239 10.24 -0.14 2.97
N LEU A 240 9.08 0.36 3.39
CA LEU A 240 8.18 1.16 2.56
C LEU A 240 8.51 2.66 2.64
N VAL A 241 9.18 3.11 3.71
CA VAL A 241 9.45 4.54 3.95
C VAL A 241 10.39 5.11 2.89
N GLY A 242 9.97 6.20 2.26
CA GLY A 242 10.74 6.90 1.22
C GLY A 242 10.72 6.21 -0.14
N ILE A 243 9.87 5.19 -0.32
CA ILE A 243 9.72 4.50 -1.61
C ILE A 243 8.60 5.16 -2.41
N ALA A 244 8.79 5.21 -3.73
CA ALA A 244 7.76 5.56 -4.69
C ALA A 244 7.43 4.34 -5.56
N LEU A 245 6.17 3.91 -5.54
CA LEU A 245 5.65 2.79 -6.32
C LEU A 245 4.90 3.32 -7.55
N GLU A 246 4.99 2.59 -8.66
CA GLU A 246 4.31 2.98 -9.90
C GLU A 246 2.87 2.49 -9.92
N GLY A 247 2.01 3.25 -10.64
CA GLY A 247 0.62 2.91 -10.83
C GLY A 247 -0.03 3.74 -11.92
N ARG A 248 -1.30 3.46 -12.17
CA ARG A 248 -2.14 4.14 -13.17
C ARG A 248 -3.37 4.77 -12.51
N ILE A 249 -3.70 5.98 -12.94
CA ILE A 249 -4.92 6.67 -12.51
C ILE A 249 -6.14 5.94 -13.07
N LEU A 250 -7.08 5.63 -12.19
CA LEU A 250 -8.39 5.07 -12.54
C LEU A 250 -9.48 6.15 -12.55
N GLU A 251 -9.45 7.03 -11.54
CA GLU A 251 -10.47 8.05 -11.35
C GLU A 251 -9.89 9.28 -10.63
N VAL A 252 -10.42 10.45 -10.95
CA VAL A 252 -10.02 11.74 -10.35
C VAL A 252 -11.25 12.42 -9.76
N LYS A 253 -11.14 12.88 -8.51
CA LYS A 253 -12.21 13.59 -7.81
C LYS A 253 -11.65 14.74 -6.96
N GLY A 254 -11.81 15.96 -7.41
CA GLY A 254 -11.21 17.11 -6.75
C GLY A 254 -9.68 17.01 -6.73
N ASN A 255 -9.09 16.96 -5.56
CA ASN A 255 -7.64 16.79 -5.36
C ASN A 255 -7.24 15.34 -4.98
N LEU A 256 -8.16 14.39 -5.14
CA LEU A 256 -7.97 12.98 -4.85
C LEU A 256 -7.97 12.15 -6.12
N VAL A 257 -7.24 11.06 -6.11
CA VAL A 257 -7.14 10.11 -7.22
C VAL A 257 -7.28 8.67 -6.72
N ARG A 258 -7.91 7.82 -7.52
CA ARG A 258 -7.89 6.36 -7.35
C ARG A 258 -6.88 5.77 -8.29
N ILE A 259 -6.13 4.78 -7.81
CA ILE A 259 -4.97 4.26 -8.51
C ILE A 259 -4.97 2.74 -8.46
N HIS A 260 -4.68 2.13 -9.60
CA HIS A 260 -4.21 0.76 -9.67
C HIS A 260 -2.69 0.76 -9.54
N MET A 261 -2.14 0.14 -8.50
CA MET A 261 -0.70 0.00 -8.34
C MET A 261 -0.20 -1.19 -9.17
N ASP A 262 0.89 -1.01 -9.92
CA ASP A 262 1.42 -2.07 -10.79
C ASP A 262 1.81 -3.34 -10.03
N MET A 263 2.15 -3.23 -8.76
CA MET A 263 2.47 -4.37 -7.92
C MET A 263 1.26 -5.27 -7.61
N ASP A 264 0.03 -4.77 -7.85
CA ASP A 264 -1.21 -5.50 -7.60
C ASP A 264 -1.64 -6.36 -8.79
N ASP A 265 -1.02 -6.20 -9.98
CA ASP A 265 -1.35 -6.96 -11.19
C ASP A 265 -1.43 -8.49 -10.97
N PRO A 266 -0.55 -9.14 -10.18
CA PRO A 266 -0.65 -10.59 -9.94
C PRO A 266 -1.79 -10.98 -8.98
N TYR A 267 -2.33 -10.06 -8.17
CA TYR A 267 -3.19 -10.37 -7.03
C TYR A 267 -4.64 -9.91 -7.16
N GLY A 268 -4.91 -8.85 -7.95
CA GLY A 268 -6.25 -8.43 -8.34
C GLY A 268 -7.16 -8.01 -7.19
N GLY A 269 -6.76 -7.04 -6.38
CA GLY A 269 -7.62 -6.45 -5.34
C GLY A 269 -8.50 -5.30 -5.84
N PRO A 270 -9.50 -4.84 -5.06
CA PRO A 270 -10.29 -3.67 -5.41
C PRO A 270 -9.51 -2.37 -5.18
N ASP A 271 -9.33 -1.58 -6.23
CA ASP A 271 -8.64 -0.28 -6.22
C ASP A 271 -9.60 0.84 -5.79
N VAL A 272 -9.94 0.90 -4.50
CA VAL A 272 -10.99 1.81 -3.99
C VAL A 272 -10.49 2.94 -3.11
N PHE A 273 -9.22 2.94 -2.73
CA PHE A 273 -8.64 3.97 -1.87
C PHE A 273 -8.42 5.28 -2.63
N TRP A 274 -8.76 6.40 -1.99
CA TRP A 274 -8.56 7.73 -2.52
C TRP A 274 -7.27 8.33 -1.97
N PHE A 275 -6.28 8.48 -2.84
CA PHE A 275 -5.00 9.09 -2.53
C PHE A 275 -5.04 10.60 -2.75
N PRO A 276 -4.43 11.43 -1.88
CA PRO A 276 -4.20 12.83 -2.19
C PRO A 276 -3.18 12.96 -3.33
N TYR A 277 -3.41 13.91 -4.24
CA TYR A 277 -2.48 14.23 -5.33
C TYR A 277 -1.64 15.45 -4.98
N ALA A 278 -0.32 15.29 -5.00
CA ALA A 278 0.60 16.40 -4.76
C ALA A 278 0.67 17.33 -5.96
N THR A 279 0.61 18.63 -5.72
CA THR A 279 0.75 19.66 -6.73
C THR A 279 1.98 20.52 -6.44
N MET A 280 2.44 21.31 -7.43
CA MET A 280 3.61 22.17 -7.28
C MET A 280 3.41 23.29 -6.26
N SER A 281 2.18 23.75 -6.07
CA SER A 281 1.81 24.79 -5.10
C SER A 281 0.33 24.69 -4.78
N ALA A 282 0.00 24.69 -3.50
CA ALA A 282 -1.38 24.71 -3.00
C ALA A 282 -1.47 25.56 -1.74
N SER A 283 -2.52 26.37 -1.63
CA SER A 283 -2.86 27.17 -0.47
C SER A 283 -4.19 26.72 0.13
N LEU A 284 -4.42 27.03 1.41
CA LEU A 284 -5.63 26.62 2.14
C LEU A 284 -6.92 27.23 1.54
N ASP A 285 -6.82 28.37 0.85
CA ASP A 285 -7.92 29.04 0.17
C ASP A 285 -8.24 28.46 -1.23
N GLY A 286 -7.50 27.40 -1.63
CA GLY A 286 -7.63 26.75 -2.93
C GLY A 286 -6.86 27.43 -4.06
N SER A 287 -6.10 28.50 -3.76
CA SER A 287 -5.20 29.10 -4.76
C SER A 287 -3.96 28.23 -4.97
N GLY A 288 -3.37 28.32 -6.17
CA GLY A 288 -2.19 27.57 -6.56
C GLY A 288 -2.31 26.89 -7.91
N TRP A 289 -1.64 25.77 -8.07
CA TRP A 289 -1.69 24.97 -9.29
C TRP A 289 -2.71 23.84 -9.14
N TYR A 290 -3.78 23.93 -9.91
CA TYR A 290 -4.72 22.81 -10.06
C TYR A 290 -4.53 22.19 -11.44
N TYR A 291 -3.69 21.18 -11.51
CA TYR A 291 -3.40 20.43 -12.72
C TYR A 291 -3.42 18.93 -12.37
N MET A 292 -4.60 18.36 -12.44
CA MET A 292 -4.82 16.96 -12.10
C MET A 292 -4.49 16.05 -13.29
N PRO A 293 -4.00 14.83 -13.02
CA PRO A 293 -3.82 13.82 -14.07
C PRO A 293 -5.16 13.38 -14.64
N GLU A 294 -5.11 12.68 -15.76
CA GLU A 294 -6.28 12.05 -16.38
C GLU A 294 -6.30 10.54 -16.13
N ALA A 295 -7.47 9.91 -16.28
CA ALA A 295 -7.58 8.46 -16.18
C ALA A 295 -6.68 7.79 -17.23
N GLY A 296 -5.88 6.80 -16.80
CA GLY A 296 -4.87 6.14 -17.61
C GLY A 296 -3.45 6.68 -17.46
N ASP A 297 -3.28 7.88 -16.87
CA ASP A 297 -1.94 8.44 -16.65
C ASP A 297 -1.11 7.58 -15.69
N ARG A 298 0.18 7.45 -16.01
CA ARG A 298 1.18 6.81 -15.13
C ARG A 298 1.63 7.77 -14.06
N VAL A 299 1.59 7.32 -12.82
CA VAL A 299 1.94 8.12 -11.65
C VAL A 299 2.80 7.34 -10.67
N ARG A 300 3.33 8.03 -9.67
CA ARG A 300 4.04 7.41 -8.54
C ARG A 300 3.32 7.71 -7.25
N VAL A 301 3.19 6.69 -6.42
CA VAL A 301 2.68 6.76 -5.05
C VAL A 301 3.86 6.78 -4.11
N GLU A 302 4.09 7.88 -3.43
CA GLU A 302 5.16 8.05 -2.45
C GLU A 302 4.65 7.73 -1.05
N PHE A 303 5.48 7.03 -0.28
CA PHE A 303 5.23 6.67 1.11
C PHE A 303 6.20 7.46 2.01
N PRO A 304 5.82 8.64 2.51
CA PRO A 304 6.74 9.54 3.20
C PRO A 304 7.18 9.02 4.56
N ASP A 305 6.38 8.19 5.20
CA ASP A 305 6.63 7.65 6.52
C ASP A 305 6.17 6.19 6.68
N LYS A 306 6.11 5.72 7.91
CA LYS A 306 5.75 4.34 8.28
C LYS A 306 4.25 4.02 8.16
N TYR A 307 3.40 5.02 7.93
CA TYR A 307 1.96 4.85 7.81
C TYR A 307 1.55 4.86 6.34
N ALA A 308 1.19 3.70 5.81
CA ALA A 308 0.82 3.58 4.40
C ALA A 308 -0.35 4.49 3.98
N GLN A 309 -1.24 4.81 4.90
CA GLN A 309 -2.36 5.72 4.67
C GLN A 309 -1.97 7.18 4.39
N ASP A 310 -0.75 7.58 4.77
CA ASP A 310 -0.21 8.92 4.55
C ASP A 310 0.48 9.03 3.17
N ALA A 311 0.35 7.98 2.35
CA ALA A 311 0.83 7.96 0.99
C ALA A 311 0.17 9.06 0.15
N LEU A 312 0.96 9.66 -0.73
CA LEU A 312 0.49 10.66 -1.67
C LEU A 312 0.99 10.37 -3.08
N VAL A 313 0.19 10.78 -4.06
CA VAL A 313 0.56 10.61 -5.46
C VAL A 313 1.36 11.81 -5.92
N ILE A 314 2.52 11.53 -6.45
CA ILE A 314 3.44 12.53 -6.98
C ILE A 314 3.64 12.29 -8.49
N ASN A 315 3.76 13.33 -9.25
CA ASN A 315 4.22 13.35 -10.65
C ASN A 315 3.62 12.28 -11.57
N SER A 316 3.27 12.67 -12.76
CA SER A 316 3.03 11.76 -13.89
C SER A 316 4.36 11.44 -14.56
N ALA A 317 4.62 10.15 -14.82
CA ALA A 317 5.73 9.74 -15.67
C ALA A 317 5.29 9.86 -17.12
N SER A 318 6.02 10.64 -17.94
CA SER A 318 5.72 10.73 -19.37
C SER A 318 6.09 9.40 -20.05
N VAL A 319 5.07 8.72 -20.54
CA VAL A 319 5.17 7.52 -21.40
C VAL A 319 4.75 7.87 -22.83
N TYR A 320 4.84 9.17 -23.22
CA TYR A 320 4.46 9.62 -24.54
C TYR A 320 5.34 8.96 -25.61
N GLU A 321 4.67 8.35 -26.58
CA GLU A 321 5.27 7.86 -27.82
C GLU A 321 4.76 8.70 -28.97
N ALA A 322 5.68 9.18 -29.82
CA ALA A 322 5.32 9.98 -30.98
C ALA A 322 4.44 9.15 -31.94
N PRO A 323 3.30 9.68 -32.40
CA PRO A 323 2.44 8.94 -33.32
C PRO A 323 3.14 8.65 -34.65
N SER A 324 2.98 7.46 -35.17
CA SER A 324 3.53 7.06 -36.46
C SER A 324 2.92 7.94 -37.57
N GLY A 325 3.72 8.82 -38.17
CA GLY A 325 3.31 9.70 -39.26
C GLY A 325 2.59 10.99 -38.82
N GLY A 326 2.53 11.29 -37.52
CA GLY A 326 2.00 12.54 -36.95
C GLY A 326 3.09 13.52 -36.55
N GLN A 327 2.67 14.71 -36.10
CA GLN A 327 3.58 15.69 -35.51
C GLN A 327 3.97 15.25 -34.10
N ASP A 328 5.27 15.09 -33.87
CA ASP A 328 5.80 14.80 -32.53
C ASP A 328 5.67 16.03 -31.64
N ALA A 329 4.73 15.98 -30.68
CA ALA A 329 4.47 17.06 -29.75
C ALA A 329 5.66 17.36 -28.83
N MET A 330 6.49 16.35 -28.51
CA MET A 330 7.65 16.45 -27.62
C MET A 330 9.00 16.46 -28.36
N GLY A 331 8.99 16.43 -29.70
CA GLY A 331 10.21 16.34 -30.52
C GLY A 331 11.13 17.56 -30.45
N ASN A 332 10.64 18.70 -29.96
CA ASN A 332 11.44 19.93 -29.82
C ASN A 332 11.53 20.36 -28.33
N PRO A 333 12.64 20.09 -27.64
CA PRO A 333 12.81 20.48 -26.25
C PRO A 333 12.92 21.98 -26.02
N ALA A 334 13.09 22.80 -27.08
CA ALA A 334 13.06 24.24 -26.97
C ALA A 334 11.62 24.81 -26.80
N VAL A 335 10.60 24.03 -27.11
CA VAL A 335 9.19 24.38 -26.88
C VAL A 335 8.71 23.88 -25.55
N LYS A 336 8.19 24.79 -24.71
CA LYS A 336 7.53 24.44 -23.42
C LYS A 336 6.05 24.75 -23.60
N TYR A 337 5.17 23.85 -23.09
CA TYR A 337 3.74 24.05 -23.20
C TYR A 337 2.93 23.46 -22.04
N LEU A 338 1.74 24.03 -21.85
CA LEU A 338 0.64 23.48 -21.09
C LEU A 338 -0.49 23.16 -22.06
N SER A 339 -1.00 21.94 -22.01
CA SER A 339 -2.14 21.53 -22.83
C SER A 339 -3.02 20.56 -22.07
N ASN A 340 -4.28 20.45 -22.49
CA ASN A 340 -5.22 19.44 -22.01
C ASN A 340 -5.70 18.55 -23.17
N CYS A 341 -6.45 17.51 -22.84
CA CYS A 341 -7.01 16.58 -23.82
C CYS A 341 -8.02 17.21 -24.78
N ALA A 342 -8.63 18.35 -24.41
CA ALA A 342 -9.53 19.13 -25.28
C ALA A 342 -8.78 19.95 -26.37
N GLY A 343 -7.44 19.88 -26.42
CA GLY A 343 -6.62 20.56 -27.41
C GLY A 343 -6.37 22.05 -27.13
N GLN A 344 -6.71 22.54 -25.94
CA GLN A 344 -6.35 23.86 -25.50
C GLN A 344 -4.87 23.89 -25.13
N LYS A 345 -4.13 24.90 -25.56
CA LYS A 345 -2.67 24.94 -25.42
C LYS A 345 -2.15 26.36 -25.17
N MET A 346 -1.22 26.45 -24.23
CA MET A 346 -0.35 27.62 -24.06
C MET A 346 1.10 27.14 -24.26
N ALA A 347 1.83 27.76 -25.20
CA ALA A 347 3.18 27.37 -25.56
C ALA A 347 4.16 28.55 -25.56
N LEU A 348 5.39 28.29 -25.10
CA LEU A 348 6.55 29.15 -25.13
C LEU A 348 7.55 28.51 -26.09
N GLY A 349 7.77 29.10 -27.23
CA GLY A 349 8.68 28.57 -28.24
C GLY A 349 9.75 29.58 -28.66
N PRO A 350 10.73 29.13 -29.46
CA PRO A 350 11.79 30.02 -29.96
C PRO A 350 11.26 31.21 -30.75
N GLN A 351 10.04 31.15 -31.29
CA GLN A 351 9.45 32.20 -32.10
C GLN A 351 8.52 33.12 -31.32
N GLY A 352 8.11 32.77 -30.10
CA GLY A 352 7.20 33.57 -29.30
C GLY A 352 6.31 32.79 -28.35
N VAL A 353 5.25 33.43 -27.89
CA VAL A 353 4.22 32.87 -27.01
C VAL A 353 2.95 32.66 -27.81
N PHE A 354 2.33 31.49 -27.64
CA PHE A 354 1.13 31.07 -28.36
C PHE A 354 0.07 30.58 -27.35
N VAL A 355 -1.14 31.07 -27.49
CA VAL A 355 -2.32 30.56 -26.78
C VAL A 355 -3.34 30.18 -27.85
N SER A 356 -3.84 28.95 -27.79
CA SER A 356 -4.79 28.45 -28.79
C SER A 356 -5.86 27.55 -28.18
N ALA A 357 -7.05 27.64 -28.78
CA ALA A 357 -8.19 26.76 -28.47
C ALA A 357 -8.95 26.51 -29.78
N GLY A 358 -8.81 25.31 -30.34
CA GLY A 358 -9.38 25.01 -31.67
C GLY A 358 -8.88 25.94 -32.76
N ALA A 359 -9.83 26.66 -33.41
CA ALA A 359 -9.55 27.57 -34.50
C ALA A 359 -9.30 29.03 -34.06
N SER A 360 -9.20 29.31 -32.77
CA SER A 360 -8.97 30.63 -32.20
C SER A 360 -7.68 30.69 -31.42
N GLY A 361 -7.07 31.90 -31.34
CA GLY A 361 -5.85 32.03 -30.55
C GLY A 361 -5.28 33.46 -30.48
N LEU A 362 -4.13 33.50 -29.80
CA LEU A 362 -3.30 34.70 -29.65
C LEU A 362 -1.84 34.31 -29.83
N THR A 363 -1.11 35.11 -30.56
CA THR A 363 0.35 34.99 -30.71
C THR A 363 1.03 36.31 -30.36
N VAL A 364 2.11 36.22 -29.59
CA VAL A 364 3.07 37.29 -29.36
C VAL A 364 4.41 36.77 -29.88
N ASP A 365 4.85 37.27 -31.06
CA ASP A 365 6.09 36.78 -31.64
C ASP A 365 7.31 37.66 -31.34
N ASN A 366 8.49 37.08 -31.47
CA ASN A 366 9.75 37.76 -31.18
C ASN A 366 10.09 38.87 -32.23
N SER A 367 9.34 38.96 -33.34
CA SER A 367 9.48 40.06 -34.30
C SER A 367 8.81 41.36 -33.81
N GLY A 368 8.07 41.27 -32.70
CA GLY A 368 7.31 42.37 -32.12
C GLY A 368 5.86 42.43 -32.60
N SER A 369 5.37 41.38 -33.26
CA SER A 369 3.97 41.30 -33.72
C SER A 369 3.08 40.63 -32.70
N VAL A 370 1.86 41.10 -32.55
CA VAL A 370 0.78 40.49 -31.77
C VAL A 370 -0.38 40.19 -32.71
N SER A 371 -0.85 38.97 -32.74
CA SER A 371 -1.98 38.53 -33.55
C SER A 371 -3.05 37.90 -32.67
N ILE A 372 -4.30 38.30 -32.89
CA ILE A 372 -5.48 37.69 -32.25
C ILE A 372 -6.42 37.26 -33.39
N TRP A 373 -6.86 36.01 -33.34
CA TRP A 373 -7.77 35.48 -34.36
C TRP A 373 -8.86 34.62 -33.73
N GLY A 374 -10.02 34.64 -34.30
CA GLY A 374 -11.17 33.80 -33.99
C GLY A 374 -11.89 33.42 -35.28
N ASN A 375 -12.28 32.14 -35.39
CA ASN A 375 -12.93 31.66 -36.60
C ASN A 375 -14.34 32.24 -36.78
N ASN A 376 -15.04 32.52 -35.68
CA ASN A 376 -16.39 33.08 -35.70
C ASN A 376 -16.41 34.56 -35.33
N GLU A 377 -15.83 34.93 -34.21
CA GLU A 377 -15.93 36.27 -33.66
C GLU A 377 -14.72 36.60 -32.78
N VAL A 378 -14.32 37.86 -32.76
CA VAL A 378 -13.41 38.42 -31.77
C VAL A 378 -14.08 39.64 -31.14
N ILE A 379 -14.36 39.58 -29.84
CA ILE A 379 -15.01 40.66 -29.09
C ILE A 379 -13.96 41.36 -28.23
N ILE A 380 -13.82 42.68 -28.37
CA ILE A 380 -13.02 43.52 -27.47
C ILE A 380 -13.99 44.43 -26.71
N LYS A 381 -14.14 44.25 -25.42
CA LYS A 381 -15.06 44.98 -24.56
C LYS A 381 -14.35 45.54 -23.33
N ALA A 382 -14.65 46.77 -22.97
CA ALA A 382 -14.23 47.39 -21.74
C ALA A 382 -15.38 48.21 -21.12
N GLU A 383 -15.47 48.25 -19.78
CA GLU A 383 -16.38 49.15 -19.07
C GLU A 383 -15.98 50.63 -19.21
N GLY A 384 -14.69 50.89 -19.41
CA GLY A 384 -14.13 52.21 -19.70
C GLY A 384 -13.88 52.39 -21.19
N ASN A 385 -12.67 52.76 -21.55
CA ASN A 385 -12.29 53.09 -22.90
C ASN A 385 -11.50 51.99 -23.61
N VAL A 386 -11.76 51.77 -24.88
CA VAL A 386 -10.88 51.01 -25.80
C VAL A 386 -10.21 52.05 -26.69
N SER A 387 -8.88 52.08 -26.72
CA SER A 387 -8.10 53.05 -27.53
C SER A 387 -7.15 52.28 -28.46
N PHE A 388 -7.17 52.67 -29.73
CA PHE A 388 -6.22 52.22 -30.74
C PHE A 388 -5.30 53.37 -31.10
N LYS A 389 -3.97 53.21 -30.95
CA LYS A 389 -2.97 54.22 -31.29
C LYS A 389 -1.83 53.57 -32.07
N ALA A 390 -1.65 54.00 -33.31
CA ALA A 390 -0.59 53.57 -34.21
C ALA A 390 -0.28 54.63 -35.22
N GLN A 391 0.83 54.49 -35.98
CA GLN A 391 1.09 55.34 -37.14
C GLN A 391 0.03 55.18 -38.25
N SER A 392 -0.52 53.93 -38.34
CA SER A 392 -1.58 53.59 -39.26
C SER A 392 -2.53 52.61 -38.66
N ILE A 393 -3.83 52.76 -38.78
CA ILE A 393 -4.88 51.83 -38.36
C ILE A 393 -5.66 51.50 -39.63
N THR A 394 -5.70 50.17 -39.93
CA THR A 394 -6.47 49.68 -41.08
C THR A 394 -7.58 48.76 -40.54
N VAL A 395 -8.81 49.06 -40.89
CA VAL A 395 -9.99 48.20 -40.60
C VAL A 395 -10.55 47.69 -41.90
N LYS A 396 -10.72 46.39 -42.04
CA LYS A 396 -11.27 45.76 -43.25
C LYS A 396 -12.39 44.79 -42.84
N GLY A 397 -13.55 45.00 -43.41
CA GLY A 397 -14.67 44.04 -43.41
C GLY A 397 -14.87 43.49 -44.81
N ALA A 398 -15.26 42.24 -44.96
CA ALA A 398 -15.59 41.65 -46.25
C ALA A 398 -16.97 42.18 -46.78
N GLU A 399 -17.89 42.39 -45.87
CA GLU A 399 -19.27 42.79 -46.17
C GLU A 399 -19.56 44.18 -45.61
N GLU A 400 -19.23 44.45 -44.36
CA GLU A 400 -19.55 45.71 -43.67
C GLU A 400 -18.43 46.09 -42.70
N VAL A 401 -18.19 47.38 -42.56
CA VAL A 401 -17.46 48.00 -41.42
C VAL A 401 -18.35 49.04 -40.78
N LYS A 402 -18.73 48.85 -39.51
CA LYS A 402 -19.66 49.71 -38.80
C LYS A 402 -19.07 50.22 -37.48
N ALA A 403 -19.13 51.49 -37.24
CA ALA A 403 -18.76 52.17 -36.01
C ALA A 403 -19.91 53.07 -35.56
N VAL A 404 -20.69 52.63 -34.57
CA VAL A 404 -21.90 53.30 -34.09
C VAL A 404 -21.90 53.38 -32.58
N ASN A 405 -22.51 54.40 -31.99
CA ASN A 405 -22.81 54.51 -30.57
C ASN A 405 -24.20 53.95 -30.27
N GLU A 406 -24.58 53.85 -29.00
CA GLU A 406 -25.89 53.38 -28.56
C GLU A 406 -27.07 54.21 -29.08
N ALA A 407 -26.84 55.50 -29.42
CA ALA A 407 -27.82 56.39 -30.02
C ALA A 407 -27.94 56.24 -31.54
N GLY A 408 -27.20 55.28 -32.14
CA GLY A 408 -27.21 55.03 -33.57
C GLY A 408 -26.36 56.03 -34.41
N THR A 409 -25.57 56.86 -33.76
CA THR A 409 -24.69 57.78 -34.46
C THR A 409 -23.35 57.17 -34.78
N GLY A 410 -22.91 57.15 -36.01
CA GLY A 410 -21.66 56.55 -36.44
C GLY A 410 -21.36 56.57 -37.89
N ALA A 411 -20.40 55.77 -38.32
CA ALA A 411 -20.01 55.53 -39.70
C ALA A 411 -20.26 54.08 -40.10
N GLU A 412 -20.80 53.86 -41.28
CA GLU A 412 -21.06 52.52 -41.87
C GLU A 412 -20.48 52.53 -43.31
N LEU A 413 -19.79 51.50 -43.65
CA LEU A 413 -19.14 51.24 -44.91
C LEU A 413 -19.63 49.93 -45.49
N THR A 414 -20.56 49.98 -46.48
CA THR A 414 -21.22 48.84 -47.13
C THR A 414 -21.19 48.97 -48.65
N GLY A 415 -20.08 49.37 -49.23
CA GLY A 415 -20.01 49.78 -50.66
C GLY A 415 -20.11 51.27 -50.83
N GLU A 416 -20.84 51.95 -49.98
CA GLU A 416 -20.90 53.43 -49.90
C GLU A 416 -20.53 53.87 -48.48
N LEU A 417 -19.97 55.09 -48.33
CA LEU A 417 -19.71 55.69 -47.03
C LEU A 417 -20.98 56.39 -46.54
N THR A 418 -21.60 55.87 -45.50
CA THR A 418 -22.72 56.54 -44.82
C THR A 418 -22.23 57.13 -43.49
N LEU A 419 -22.33 58.40 -43.30
CA LEU A 419 -22.06 59.12 -42.04
C LEU A 419 -23.38 59.54 -41.43
N THR A 420 -23.68 59.03 -40.21
CA THR A 420 -24.92 59.37 -39.50
C THR A 420 -24.59 60.04 -38.17
N GLY A 421 -25.19 61.17 -37.89
CA GLY A 421 -25.01 61.99 -36.71
C GLY A 421 -25.88 63.22 -36.66
N ALA A 422 -26.01 63.88 -35.52
CA ALA A 422 -26.75 65.15 -35.39
C ALA A 422 -26.09 66.25 -36.17
N GLU A 423 -24.77 66.21 -36.38
CA GLU A 423 -24.00 67.16 -37.18
C GLU A 423 -22.84 66.42 -37.85
N VAL A 424 -22.65 66.59 -39.16
CA VAL A 424 -21.54 66.08 -39.94
C VAL A 424 -20.75 67.26 -40.47
N LEU A 425 -19.55 67.46 -39.88
CA LEU A 425 -18.66 68.53 -40.32
C LEU A 425 -17.63 67.97 -41.32
N ILE A 426 -17.66 68.42 -42.55
CA ILE A 426 -16.71 68.13 -43.60
C ILE A 426 -15.87 69.37 -43.86
N ASN A 427 -14.59 69.32 -43.48
CA ASN A 427 -13.63 70.41 -43.74
C ASN A 427 -12.80 70.10 -44.97
#